data_f2238a20e41868db00b478428c909527
#
_entry.id   f2238a20e41868db00b478428c909527
#
_cell.length_a   1.000
_cell.length_b   1.000
_cell.length_c   1.000
_cell.angle_alpha   90.00
_cell.angle_beta   90.00
_cell.angle_gamma   90.00
#
_symmetry.space_group_name_H-M   'P 1'
#
loop_
_entity.id
_entity.type
_entity.pdbx_description
1 polymer ?
#
loop_
_entity_poly.entity_id
_entity_poly.type
_entity_poly.pdbx_seq_one_letter_code
_entity_poly.pdbx_strand_id
1 'polypeptide(L)'
;MKRSRSIYYLLTLLLLLSASDLHASAESDYDLGLKAYQAGDNVAAAAYFESALDQGMESLSLLYNLASSYYKVGRLEEAKEYFKQLEQTGAMRDIARYHLGLIAVKEKDVFLARQYFSSVVSSGEDKKLTGLSEKHLAALSGKEKRWRSLLSFNTGYDDNIFSASGDSVLDEADSFYELYASTDILLSGGRTDGWLMGAGLYGMKFNSNDENDQYNFLLGLQRATRFADWDSNIHLKLSKSTYAGDDFQTMTKLDVIARKSITRRERIYLRYRGDVIRSDNAIYDYLEGWRQRARIEYRNYAADNIKNVYYEFELNDRGTLVTAIDSYDYSPTRHTVRGVYTHIIDEHWWLTGDLAYRFSEFEASPTIDRVDDQWKLSLSADYRFDRTMKLTAKYQYTDNDSTVDRYIYDKSVFKIGMSKLF
;
A
#
# COMPACT_ATOMS: atom_id res chain seq x y z
N MET A 1 50.30 -57.12 27.32
CA MET A 1 49.13 -56.22 27.36
C MET A 1 49.32 -54.93 28.18
N LYS A 2 50.49 -54.42 28.42
CA LYS A 2 50.73 -53.17 29.20
C LYS A 2 51.16 -51.94 28.34
N ARG A 3 51.54 -52.12 27.06
CA ARG A 3 51.98 -51.03 26.19
C ARG A 3 50.85 -50.24 25.49
N SER A 4 49.65 -50.77 25.42
CA SER A 4 48.53 -50.15 24.72
C SER A 4 47.88 -49.01 25.56
N ARG A 5 47.85 -49.10 26.87
CA ARG A 5 47.21 -48.12 27.76
C ARG A 5 47.97 -46.77 27.81
N SER A 6 49.28 -46.80 27.73
CA SER A 6 50.12 -45.57 27.81
C SER A 6 49.95 -44.66 26.56
N ILE A 7 49.69 -45.27 25.39
CA ILE A 7 49.46 -44.54 24.13
C ILE A 7 48.09 -43.83 24.15
N TYR A 8 47.06 -44.46 24.73
CA TYR A 8 45.76 -43.80 24.89
C TYR A 8 45.81 -42.60 25.86
N TYR A 9 46.55 -42.69 26.96
CA TYR A 9 46.73 -41.57 27.89
C TYR A 9 47.54 -40.44 27.27
N LEU A 10 48.55 -40.77 26.44
CA LEU A 10 49.32 -39.73 25.73
C LEU A 10 48.49 -39.04 24.62
N LEU A 11 47.65 -39.77 23.89
CA LEU A 11 46.75 -39.23 22.91
C LEU A 11 45.60 -38.41 23.52
N THR A 12 45.07 -38.83 24.68
CA THR A 12 44.05 -38.02 25.39
C THR A 12 44.68 -36.78 26.04
N LEU A 13 45.91 -36.84 26.52
CA LEU A 13 46.61 -35.66 27.04
C LEU A 13 47.01 -34.67 25.94
N LEU A 14 47.41 -35.14 24.75
CA LEU A 14 47.67 -34.32 23.57
C LEU A 14 46.39 -33.65 23.05
N LEU A 15 45.25 -34.36 23.06
CA LEU A 15 43.94 -33.78 22.69
C LEU A 15 43.45 -32.75 23.72
N LEU A 16 43.73 -32.95 25.01
CA LEU A 16 43.40 -31.99 26.06
C LEU A 16 44.30 -30.76 26.04
N LEU A 17 45.58 -30.89 25.67
CA LEU A 17 46.50 -29.73 25.48
C LEU A 17 46.15 -28.94 24.21
N SER A 18 45.77 -29.57 23.13
CA SER A 18 45.34 -28.87 21.92
C SER A 18 44.01 -28.11 22.11
N ALA A 19 43.13 -28.63 22.95
CA ALA A 19 41.85 -27.95 23.25
C ALA A 19 42.07 -26.70 24.14
N SER A 20 43.05 -26.74 25.05
CA SER A 20 43.39 -25.58 25.90
C SER A 20 44.08 -24.44 25.14
N ASP A 21 44.91 -24.76 24.16
CA ASP A 21 45.57 -23.73 23.34
C ASP A 21 44.58 -23.04 22.37
N LEU A 22 43.56 -23.78 21.85
CA LEU A 22 42.47 -23.17 21.06
C LEU A 22 41.64 -22.18 21.89
N HIS A 23 41.31 -22.53 23.13
CA HIS A 23 40.52 -21.62 23.99
C HIS A 23 41.29 -20.40 24.40
N ALA A 24 42.60 -20.54 24.74
CA ALA A 24 43.48 -19.41 25.08
C ALA A 24 43.66 -18.45 23.89
N SER A 25 43.66 -18.94 22.67
CA SER A 25 43.73 -18.13 21.44
C SER A 25 42.41 -17.38 21.16
N ALA A 26 41.25 -18.04 21.29
CA ALA A 26 39.94 -17.41 21.09
C ALA A 26 39.68 -16.27 22.09
N GLU A 27 40.01 -16.45 23.38
CA GLU A 27 39.92 -15.41 24.39
C GLU A 27 40.87 -14.23 24.12
N SER A 28 42.11 -14.52 23.64
CA SER A 28 43.03 -13.48 23.22
C SER A 28 42.52 -12.62 22.07
N ASP A 29 41.94 -13.25 21.04
CA ASP A 29 41.35 -12.54 19.92
C ASP A 29 40.12 -11.73 20.35
N TYR A 30 39.29 -12.25 21.24
CA TYR A 30 38.18 -11.51 21.80
C TYR A 30 38.66 -10.26 22.54
N ASP A 31 39.71 -10.36 23.37
CA ASP A 31 40.30 -9.21 24.09
C ASP A 31 40.93 -8.17 23.15
N LEU A 32 41.58 -8.60 22.07
CA LEU A 32 42.08 -7.72 21.00
C LEU A 32 40.93 -7.00 20.31
N GLY A 33 39.83 -7.73 20.03
CA GLY A 33 38.62 -7.17 19.48
C GLY A 33 37.99 -6.09 20.36
N LEU A 34 37.94 -6.30 21.71
CA LEU A 34 37.46 -5.31 22.65
C LEU A 34 38.35 -4.04 22.67
N LYS A 35 39.67 -4.20 22.63
CA LYS A 35 40.61 -3.08 22.55
C LYS A 35 40.43 -2.28 21.26
N ALA A 36 40.33 -2.96 20.12
CA ALA A 36 40.08 -2.32 18.81
C ALA A 36 38.73 -1.57 18.80
N TYR A 37 37.70 -2.19 19.35
CA TYR A 37 36.36 -1.56 19.46
C TYR A 37 36.38 -0.30 20.34
N GLN A 38 37.08 -0.34 21.46
CA GLN A 38 37.27 0.82 22.36
C GLN A 38 38.10 1.93 21.71
N ALA A 39 39.09 1.57 20.89
CA ALA A 39 39.88 2.51 20.11
C ALA A 39 39.12 3.10 18.89
N GLY A 40 37.91 2.60 18.60
CA GLY A 40 37.07 3.04 17.47
C GLY A 40 37.41 2.37 16.12
N ASP A 41 38.41 1.47 16.11
CA ASP A 41 38.73 0.66 14.93
C ASP A 41 37.74 -0.52 14.80
N ASN A 42 36.55 -0.20 14.29
CA ASN A 42 35.50 -1.19 14.19
C ASN A 42 35.76 -2.25 13.11
N VAL A 43 36.66 -1.96 12.15
CA VAL A 43 37.06 -2.94 11.12
C VAL A 43 37.94 -4.01 11.73
N ALA A 44 38.99 -3.60 12.47
CA ALA A 44 39.84 -4.53 13.20
C ALA A 44 39.08 -5.29 14.28
N ALA A 45 38.16 -4.59 15.00
CA ALA A 45 37.31 -5.23 15.99
C ALA A 45 36.46 -6.36 15.41
N ALA A 46 35.81 -6.14 14.26
CA ALA A 46 35.04 -7.16 13.58
C ALA A 46 35.90 -8.38 13.21
N ALA A 47 37.08 -8.15 12.63
CA ALA A 47 38.01 -9.21 12.25
C ALA A 47 38.49 -10.06 13.46
N TYR A 48 38.79 -9.44 14.57
CA TYR A 48 39.18 -10.16 15.78
C TYR A 48 38.02 -10.94 16.41
N PHE A 49 36.81 -10.36 16.41
CA PHE A 49 35.61 -11.09 16.88
C PHE A 49 35.22 -12.22 15.97
N GLU A 50 35.34 -12.07 14.62
CA GLU A 50 35.20 -13.17 13.66
C GLU A 50 36.18 -14.31 13.96
N SER A 51 37.46 -13.97 14.20
CA SER A 51 38.50 -14.95 14.52
C SER A 51 38.22 -15.69 15.82
N ALA A 52 37.75 -15.01 16.87
CA ALA A 52 37.37 -15.65 18.13
C ALA A 52 36.17 -16.60 17.94
N LEU A 53 35.20 -16.23 17.11
CA LEU A 53 34.04 -17.05 16.77
C LEU A 53 34.46 -18.30 15.99
N ASP A 54 35.33 -18.16 14.99
CA ASP A 54 35.84 -19.26 14.15
C ASP A 54 36.65 -20.26 14.99
N GLN A 55 37.28 -19.80 16.06
CA GLN A 55 38.00 -20.63 17.02
C GLN A 55 37.07 -21.31 18.05
N GLY A 56 35.75 -21.16 17.90
CA GLY A 56 34.74 -21.85 18.68
C GLY A 56 34.32 -21.12 19.97
N MET A 57 34.65 -19.83 20.13
CA MET A 57 34.09 -19.07 21.23
C MET A 57 32.63 -18.73 20.99
N GLU A 58 31.72 -19.27 21.76
CA GLU A 58 30.29 -19.01 21.68
C GLU A 58 29.81 -18.29 22.93
N SER A 59 29.73 -16.95 22.89
CA SER A 59 29.17 -16.15 23.98
C SER A 59 28.25 -15.07 23.47
N LEU A 60 27.20 -14.73 24.23
CA LEU A 60 26.28 -13.66 23.87
C LEU A 60 27.00 -12.31 23.75
N SER A 61 28.05 -12.08 24.56
CA SER A 61 28.88 -10.88 24.52
C SER A 61 29.70 -10.80 23.22
N LEU A 62 30.26 -11.92 22.76
CA LEU A 62 30.97 -11.98 21.49
C LEU A 62 30.01 -11.66 20.31
N LEU A 63 28.86 -12.35 20.24
CA LEU A 63 27.87 -12.11 19.19
C LEU A 63 27.37 -10.67 19.17
N TYR A 64 27.16 -10.06 20.34
CA TYR A 64 26.76 -8.67 20.47
C TYR A 64 27.84 -7.70 19.98
N ASN A 65 29.09 -7.92 20.37
CA ASN A 65 30.20 -7.06 19.98
C ASN A 65 30.52 -7.17 18.50
N LEU A 66 30.44 -8.37 17.92
CA LEU A 66 30.56 -8.63 16.50
C LEU A 66 29.46 -7.92 15.71
N ALA A 67 28.20 -8.12 16.09
CA ALA A 67 27.05 -7.46 15.48
C ALA A 67 27.15 -5.94 15.56
N SER A 68 27.60 -5.41 16.69
CA SER A 68 27.81 -3.97 16.90
C SER A 68 28.92 -3.42 16.02
N SER A 69 30.01 -4.17 15.85
CA SER A 69 31.12 -3.81 14.95
C SER A 69 30.67 -3.78 13.50
N TYR A 70 29.95 -4.79 13.03
CA TYR A 70 29.34 -4.82 11.69
C TYR A 70 28.39 -3.64 11.45
N TYR A 71 27.53 -3.33 12.42
CA TYR A 71 26.65 -2.17 12.33
C TYR A 71 27.42 -0.85 12.15
N LYS A 72 28.55 -0.68 12.88
CA LYS A 72 29.36 0.54 12.80
C LYS A 72 30.13 0.65 11.49
N VAL A 73 30.62 -0.45 10.91
CA VAL A 73 31.29 -0.45 9.61
C VAL A 73 30.32 -0.47 8.43
N GLY A 74 29.01 -0.57 8.68
CA GLY A 74 27.96 -0.52 7.65
C GLY A 74 27.63 -1.87 7.02
N ARG A 75 28.14 -2.97 7.53
CA ARG A 75 27.78 -4.34 7.15
C ARG A 75 26.44 -4.71 7.79
N LEU A 76 25.35 -4.10 7.28
CA LEU A 76 24.06 -4.13 7.96
C LEU A 76 23.38 -5.49 7.92
N GLU A 77 23.55 -6.27 6.87
CA GLU A 77 22.92 -7.59 6.75
C GLU A 77 23.53 -8.58 7.75
N GLU A 78 24.86 -8.58 7.87
CA GLU A 78 25.56 -9.41 8.84
C GLU A 78 25.21 -8.99 10.29
N ALA A 79 25.20 -7.69 10.56
CA ALA A 79 24.78 -7.18 11.87
C ALA A 79 23.35 -7.64 12.22
N LYS A 80 22.44 -7.59 11.27
CA LYS A 80 21.04 -7.99 11.40
C LYS A 80 20.90 -9.47 11.73
N GLU A 81 21.71 -10.33 11.11
CA GLU A 81 21.71 -11.76 11.38
C GLU A 81 22.04 -12.08 12.84
N TYR A 82 23.15 -11.53 13.34
CA TYR A 82 23.55 -11.76 14.73
C TYR A 82 22.61 -11.09 15.74
N PHE A 83 22.08 -9.89 15.46
CA PHE A 83 21.08 -9.31 16.35
C PHE A 83 19.76 -10.10 16.35
N LYS A 84 19.36 -10.75 15.28
CA LYS A 84 18.22 -11.66 15.26
C LYS A 84 18.46 -12.92 16.12
N GLN A 85 19.68 -13.47 16.10
CA GLN A 85 20.03 -14.57 17.00
C GLN A 85 19.94 -14.12 18.46
N LEU A 86 20.48 -12.94 18.80
CA LEU A 86 20.43 -12.38 20.15
C LEU A 86 18.99 -12.03 20.60
N GLU A 87 18.11 -11.64 19.69
CA GLU A 87 16.69 -11.39 19.99
C GLU A 87 15.98 -12.61 20.56
N GLN A 88 16.38 -13.83 20.15
CA GLN A 88 15.81 -15.06 20.64
C GLN A 88 16.24 -15.40 22.07
N THR A 89 17.27 -14.75 22.58
CA THR A 89 17.75 -14.93 23.95
C THR A 89 17.07 -13.93 24.89
N GLY A 90 16.54 -14.40 26.04
CA GLY A 90 15.85 -13.52 27.00
C GLY A 90 16.71 -12.35 27.46
N ALA A 91 17.98 -12.63 27.80
CA ALA A 91 18.91 -11.64 28.39
C ALA A 91 19.32 -10.52 27.42
N MET A 92 19.33 -10.74 26.10
CA MET A 92 19.77 -9.77 25.10
C MET A 92 18.65 -9.26 24.19
N ARG A 93 17.40 -9.68 24.46
CA ARG A 93 16.25 -9.39 23.57
C ARG A 93 16.07 -7.91 23.30
N ASP A 94 15.99 -7.09 24.32
CA ASP A 94 15.66 -5.68 24.16
C ASP A 94 16.79 -4.87 23.55
N ILE A 95 18.05 -5.16 23.90
CA ILE A 95 19.17 -4.51 23.25
C ILE A 95 19.32 -4.92 21.79
N ALA A 96 19.05 -6.19 21.47
CA ALA A 96 19.02 -6.68 20.09
C ALA A 96 17.92 -5.98 19.29
N ARG A 97 16.69 -5.89 19.82
CA ARG A 97 15.57 -5.16 19.19
C ARG A 97 15.89 -3.68 18.99
N TYR A 98 16.51 -3.05 19.97
CA TYR A 98 16.95 -1.66 19.83
C TYR A 98 17.88 -1.49 18.62
N HIS A 99 18.90 -2.35 18.48
CA HIS A 99 19.83 -2.30 17.35
C HIS A 99 19.19 -2.68 16.02
N LEU A 100 18.27 -3.65 15.99
CA LEU A 100 17.46 -3.96 14.81
C LEU A 100 16.61 -2.74 14.39
N GLY A 101 16.08 -2.01 15.37
CA GLY A 101 15.40 -0.74 15.12
C GLY A 101 16.32 0.32 14.48
N LEU A 102 17.57 0.45 14.97
CA LEU A 102 18.56 1.35 14.38
C LEU A 102 18.95 0.95 12.95
N ILE A 103 19.09 -0.36 12.69
CA ILE A 103 19.34 -0.89 11.34
C ILE A 103 18.18 -0.52 10.42
N ALA A 104 16.94 -0.76 10.84
CA ALA A 104 15.74 -0.41 10.07
C ALA A 104 15.66 1.10 9.76
N VAL A 105 16.11 1.98 10.67
CA VAL A 105 16.22 3.43 10.39
C VAL A 105 17.23 3.70 9.27
N LYS A 106 18.41 3.05 9.27
CA LYS A 106 19.41 3.19 8.20
C LYS A 106 18.88 2.67 6.86
N GLU A 107 18.11 1.58 6.87
CA GLU A 107 17.44 1.00 5.70
C GLU A 107 16.23 1.82 5.23
N LYS A 108 15.85 2.88 5.97
CA LYS A 108 14.66 3.72 5.74
C LYS A 108 13.33 2.96 5.86
N ASP A 109 13.34 1.81 6.52
CA ASP A 109 12.12 1.07 6.86
C ASP A 109 11.52 1.61 8.18
N VAL A 110 10.77 2.70 8.06
CA VAL A 110 10.13 3.39 9.19
C VAL A 110 9.16 2.48 9.94
N PHE A 111 8.45 1.59 9.23
CA PHE A 111 7.53 0.66 9.86
C PHE A 111 8.26 -0.31 10.78
N LEU A 112 9.29 -0.99 10.26
CA LEU A 112 10.05 -1.96 11.01
C LEU A 112 10.82 -1.31 12.18
N ALA A 113 11.38 -0.11 11.97
CA ALA A 113 12.02 0.66 13.03
C ALA A 113 11.05 0.94 14.19
N ARG A 114 9.83 1.40 13.89
CA ARG A 114 8.79 1.62 14.90
C ARG A 114 8.41 0.35 15.64
N GLN A 115 8.27 -0.75 14.91
CA GLN A 115 7.90 -2.03 15.51
C GLN A 115 8.94 -2.46 16.56
N TYR A 116 10.23 -2.40 16.22
CA TYR A 116 11.29 -2.75 17.13
C TYR A 116 11.36 -1.80 18.34
N PHE A 117 11.37 -0.47 18.13
CA PHE A 117 11.41 0.47 19.24
C PHE A 117 10.16 0.37 20.13
N SER A 118 8.97 0.17 19.56
CA SER A 118 7.75 -0.02 20.35
C SER A 118 7.80 -1.30 21.19
N SER A 119 8.40 -2.37 20.67
CA SER A 119 8.60 -3.62 21.43
C SER A 119 9.50 -3.41 22.64
N VAL A 120 10.60 -2.61 22.51
CA VAL A 120 11.48 -2.27 23.62
C VAL A 120 10.75 -1.41 24.67
N VAL A 121 9.97 -0.42 24.24
CA VAL A 121 9.16 0.42 25.14
C VAL A 121 8.12 -0.43 25.88
N SER A 122 7.48 -1.38 25.20
CA SER A 122 6.44 -2.23 25.78
C SER A 122 7.00 -3.24 26.79
N SER A 123 8.24 -3.70 26.64
CA SER A 123 8.87 -4.59 27.62
C SER A 123 9.19 -3.83 28.92
N GLY A 124 9.69 -2.61 28.79
CA GLY A 124 10.03 -1.74 29.92
C GLY A 124 11.14 -2.28 30.85
N GLU A 125 11.82 -3.39 30.47
CA GLU A 125 12.81 -4.07 31.31
C GLU A 125 14.06 -3.20 31.54
N ASP A 126 14.53 -2.50 30.51
CA ASP A 126 15.66 -1.56 30.60
C ASP A 126 15.18 -0.13 30.39
N LYS A 127 15.19 0.65 31.45
CA LYS A 127 14.78 2.07 31.45
C LYS A 127 15.60 2.96 30.50
N LYS A 128 16.87 2.65 30.28
CA LYS A 128 17.72 3.42 29.37
C LYS A 128 17.37 3.12 27.93
N LEU A 129 17.21 1.84 27.56
CA LEU A 129 16.79 1.43 26.23
C LEU A 129 15.37 1.91 25.92
N THR A 130 14.45 1.86 26.90
CA THR A 130 13.10 2.42 26.80
C THR A 130 13.15 3.90 26.43
N GLY A 131 13.89 4.73 27.20
CA GLY A 131 13.97 6.16 26.94
C GLY A 131 14.66 6.50 25.61
N LEU A 132 15.65 5.70 25.16
CA LEU A 132 16.25 5.85 23.84
C LEU A 132 15.27 5.49 22.72
N SER A 133 14.52 4.41 22.90
CA SER A 133 13.49 3.97 21.92
C SER A 133 12.36 4.98 21.81
N GLU A 134 11.90 5.57 22.91
CA GLU A 134 10.90 6.64 22.90
C GLU A 134 11.39 7.88 22.12
N LYS A 135 12.66 8.26 22.27
CA LYS A 135 13.25 9.35 21.48
C LYS A 135 13.28 9.05 19.99
N HIS A 136 13.63 7.81 19.61
CA HIS A 136 13.57 7.39 18.20
C HIS A 136 12.14 7.36 17.66
N LEU A 137 11.19 6.85 18.43
CA LEU A 137 9.77 6.89 18.06
C LEU A 137 9.26 8.31 17.86
N ALA A 138 9.61 9.23 18.76
CA ALA A 138 9.26 10.65 18.64
C ALA A 138 9.90 11.28 17.39
N ALA A 139 11.17 11.00 17.10
CA ALA A 139 11.87 11.48 15.91
C ALA A 139 11.25 10.93 14.61
N LEU A 140 10.82 9.67 14.61
CA LEU A 140 10.14 9.06 13.48
C LEU A 140 8.70 9.59 13.31
N SER A 141 8.05 10.02 14.39
CA SER A 141 6.68 10.57 14.37
C SER A 141 6.65 12.07 14.03
N GLY A 142 7.66 12.83 14.44
CA GLY A 142 7.68 14.29 14.35
C GLY A 142 7.80 14.87 12.93
N LYS A 143 7.99 14.03 11.90
CA LYS A 143 8.07 14.45 10.49
C LYS A 143 6.80 14.21 9.68
N GLU A 144 5.83 13.50 10.22
CA GLU A 144 4.58 13.22 9.52
C GLU A 144 3.52 14.27 9.83
N LYS A 145 3.02 14.96 8.79
CA LYS A 145 1.84 15.80 8.94
C LYS A 145 0.68 14.95 9.48
N ARG A 146 0.07 15.39 10.59
CA ARG A 146 -1.08 14.68 11.18
C ARG A 146 -2.30 14.68 10.28
N TRP A 147 -2.42 15.64 9.38
CA TRP A 147 -3.50 15.73 8.42
C TRP A 147 -2.96 15.93 6.99
N ARG A 148 -3.70 15.45 6.03
CA ARG A 148 -3.51 15.70 4.60
C ARG A 148 -4.86 15.98 3.97
N SER A 149 -4.94 17.00 3.15
CA SER A 149 -6.16 17.32 2.42
C SER A 149 -5.87 17.49 0.94
N LEU A 150 -6.78 16.99 0.11
CA LEU A 150 -6.76 17.18 -1.33
C LEU A 150 -8.00 18.00 -1.71
N LEU A 151 -7.81 19.03 -2.50
CA LEU A 151 -8.87 19.79 -3.16
C LEU A 151 -8.63 19.71 -4.67
N SER A 152 -9.68 19.40 -5.42
CA SER A 152 -9.67 19.39 -6.88
C SER A 152 -10.93 20.04 -7.41
N PHE A 153 -10.76 20.92 -8.38
CA PHE A 153 -11.86 21.51 -9.13
C PHE A 153 -11.60 21.25 -10.61
N ASN A 154 -12.63 20.74 -11.31
CA ASN A 154 -12.59 20.49 -12.74
C ASN A 154 -13.81 21.13 -13.40
N THR A 155 -13.67 21.49 -14.66
CA THR A 155 -14.78 21.76 -15.58
C THR A 155 -14.61 20.92 -16.81
N GLY A 156 -15.70 20.56 -17.48
CA GLY A 156 -15.65 19.69 -18.62
C GLY A 156 -16.89 19.78 -19.50
N TYR A 157 -16.85 18.97 -20.52
CA TYR A 157 -17.92 18.76 -21.46
C TYR A 157 -18.08 17.28 -21.72
N ASP A 158 -19.30 16.82 -21.71
CA ASP A 158 -19.74 15.43 -21.89
C ASP A 158 -20.71 15.44 -23.07
N ASP A 159 -20.39 14.74 -24.15
CA ASP A 159 -21.21 14.72 -25.35
C ASP A 159 -22.40 13.77 -25.28
N ASN A 160 -22.45 12.90 -24.25
CA ASN A 160 -23.54 11.93 -24.04
C ASN A 160 -23.72 11.68 -22.53
N ILE A 161 -24.38 12.64 -21.84
CA ILE A 161 -24.50 12.64 -20.37
C ILE A 161 -25.26 11.43 -19.82
N PHE A 162 -26.24 10.91 -20.56
CA PHE A 162 -27.04 9.75 -20.17
C PHE A 162 -26.40 8.41 -20.58
N SER A 163 -25.32 8.42 -21.37
CA SER A 163 -24.76 7.21 -22.01
C SER A 163 -25.81 6.44 -22.77
N ALA A 164 -26.59 7.17 -23.55
CA ALA A 164 -27.70 6.67 -24.37
C ALA A 164 -27.22 6.32 -25.78
N SER A 165 -27.96 5.49 -26.50
CA SER A 165 -27.73 5.22 -27.92
C SER A 165 -27.86 6.51 -28.74
N GLY A 166 -27.02 6.69 -29.77
CA GLY A 166 -26.99 7.89 -30.61
C GLY A 166 -28.30 8.19 -31.37
N ASP A 167 -29.17 7.21 -31.49
CA ASP A 167 -30.52 7.37 -32.04
C ASP A 167 -31.58 7.70 -30.97
N SER A 168 -31.17 7.82 -29.70
CA SER A 168 -32.05 8.11 -28.57
C SER A 168 -32.31 9.60 -28.43
N VAL A 169 -33.53 9.97 -28.03
CA VAL A 169 -33.87 11.34 -27.60
C VAL A 169 -33.13 11.76 -26.32
N LEU A 170 -32.47 10.83 -25.63
CA LEU A 170 -31.65 11.04 -24.45
C LEU A 170 -30.14 11.19 -24.77
N ASP A 171 -29.78 11.22 -26.07
CA ASP A 171 -28.42 11.55 -26.50
C ASP A 171 -28.20 13.07 -26.36
N GLU A 172 -27.87 13.50 -25.15
CA GLU A 172 -27.70 14.90 -24.78
C GLU A 172 -26.28 15.20 -24.31
N ALA A 173 -25.80 16.36 -24.72
CA ALA A 173 -24.50 16.87 -24.35
C ALA A 173 -24.63 18.05 -23.37
N ASP A 174 -23.73 18.14 -22.40
CA ASP A 174 -23.69 19.30 -21.51
C ASP A 174 -22.27 19.53 -20.95
N SER A 175 -22.03 20.75 -20.51
CA SER A 175 -20.87 21.11 -19.73
C SER A 175 -21.14 20.90 -18.24
N PHE A 176 -20.08 20.62 -17.47
CA PHE A 176 -20.20 20.36 -16.04
C PHE A 176 -19.07 20.96 -15.23
N TYR A 177 -19.33 21.10 -13.94
CA TYR A 177 -18.35 21.41 -12.90
C TYR A 177 -18.25 20.25 -11.93
N GLU A 178 -17.01 19.94 -11.52
CA GLU A 178 -16.73 18.84 -10.59
C GLU A 178 -15.85 19.36 -9.46
N LEU A 179 -16.28 19.14 -8.22
CA LEU A 179 -15.53 19.45 -7.02
C LEU A 179 -15.23 18.16 -6.26
N TYR A 180 -13.98 17.95 -5.89
CA TYR A 180 -13.57 16.89 -5.00
C TYR A 180 -12.75 17.48 -3.87
N ALA A 181 -13.13 17.19 -2.64
CA ALA A 181 -12.38 17.52 -1.43
C ALA A 181 -12.26 16.28 -0.55
N SER A 182 -11.08 16.05 -0.01
CA SER A 182 -10.89 14.99 0.98
C SER A 182 -9.84 15.38 2.01
N THR A 183 -9.98 14.85 3.22
CA THR A 183 -8.98 14.99 4.27
C THR A 183 -8.82 13.67 5.01
N ASP A 184 -7.61 13.35 5.43
CA ASP A 184 -7.33 12.27 6.36
C ASP A 184 -6.47 12.78 7.51
N ILE A 185 -6.84 12.36 8.71
CA ILE A 185 -6.24 12.76 9.98
C ILE A 185 -5.65 11.50 10.62
N LEU A 186 -4.37 11.57 10.97
CA LEU A 186 -3.69 10.54 11.73
C LEU A 186 -4.13 10.61 13.19
N LEU A 187 -4.82 9.57 13.66
CA LEU A 187 -5.32 9.46 15.03
C LEU A 187 -4.22 8.95 15.97
N SER A 188 -3.53 7.87 15.56
CA SER A 188 -2.46 7.25 16.35
C SER A 188 -1.49 6.49 15.47
N GLY A 189 -0.27 6.26 15.95
CA GLY A 189 0.80 5.58 15.19
C GLY A 189 1.35 6.44 14.05
N GLY A 190 1.68 5.82 12.93
CA GLY A 190 2.12 6.45 11.69
C GLY A 190 1.17 6.16 10.52
N ARG A 191 1.41 6.80 9.38
CA ARG A 191 0.58 6.59 8.18
C ARG A 191 0.73 5.20 7.56
N THR A 192 1.76 4.46 7.95
CA THR A 192 2.03 3.08 7.51
C THR A 192 1.71 2.02 8.56
N ASP A 193 1.47 2.44 9.82
CA ASP A 193 1.31 1.55 10.97
C ASP A 193 0.32 2.10 12.02
N GLY A 194 -0.63 2.92 11.60
CA GLY A 194 -1.51 3.65 12.50
C GLY A 194 -2.98 3.61 12.12
N TRP A 195 -3.75 4.40 12.86
CA TRP A 195 -5.16 4.65 12.63
C TRP A 195 -5.34 6.03 12.01
N LEU A 196 -6.12 6.11 10.94
CA LEU A 196 -6.49 7.36 10.30
C LEU A 196 -8.00 7.45 10.20
N MET A 197 -8.52 8.66 10.32
CA MET A 197 -9.91 8.99 10.00
C MET A 197 -9.93 9.86 8.75
N GLY A 198 -10.83 9.57 7.83
CA GLY A 198 -10.97 10.30 6.57
C GLY A 198 -12.37 10.82 6.37
N ALA A 199 -12.48 11.98 5.72
CA ALA A 199 -13.73 12.52 5.20
C ALA A 199 -13.53 12.93 3.75
N GLY A 200 -14.57 12.83 2.94
CA GLY A 200 -14.56 13.21 1.53
C GLY A 200 -15.88 13.82 1.11
N LEU A 201 -15.80 14.75 0.18
CA LEU A 201 -16.93 15.36 -0.51
C LEU A 201 -16.65 15.30 -2.02
N TYR A 202 -17.63 14.87 -2.77
CA TYR A 202 -17.65 14.92 -4.23
C TYR A 202 -18.95 15.60 -4.66
N GLY A 203 -18.86 16.50 -5.62
CA GLY A 203 -20.01 17.11 -6.27
C GLY A 203 -19.74 17.24 -7.75
N MET A 204 -20.72 16.90 -8.58
CA MET A 204 -20.76 17.12 -10.02
C MET A 204 -22.07 17.80 -10.36
N LYS A 205 -21.98 18.92 -11.03
CA LYS A 205 -23.12 19.73 -11.42
C LYS A 205 -23.05 20.02 -12.90
N PHE A 206 -24.11 19.67 -13.62
CA PHE A 206 -24.28 20.02 -15.02
C PHE A 206 -24.81 21.44 -15.17
N ASN A 207 -24.55 22.06 -16.32
CA ASN A 207 -24.91 23.44 -16.55
C ASN A 207 -26.39 23.63 -16.88
N SER A 208 -26.94 22.72 -17.71
CA SER A 208 -28.32 22.79 -18.23
C SER A 208 -29.19 21.65 -17.76
N ASN A 209 -28.58 20.50 -17.38
CA ASN A 209 -29.29 19.25 -17.05
C ASN A 209 -29.03 18.88 -15.58
N ASP A 210 -29.86 19.37 -14.66
CA ASP A 210 -29.77 19.09 -13.23
C ASP A 210 -30.21 17.68 -12.84
N GLU A 211 -30.90 16.94 -13.74
CA GLU A 211 -31.26 15.53 -13.53
C GLU A 211 -30.07 14.58 -13.43
N ASN A 212 -28.87 15.05 -13.79
CA ASN A 212 -27.61 14.30 -13.64
C ASN A 212 -26.69 14.85 -12.55
N ASP A 213 -27.12 15.85 -11.80
CA ASP A 213 -26.36 16.39 -10.67
C ASP A 213 -26.13 15.32 -9.59
N GLN A 214 -24.90 15.21 -9.12
CA GLN A 214 -24.51 14.19 -8.15
C GLN A 214 -23.69 14.79 -7.01
N TYR A 215 -24.05 14.41 -5.79
CA TYR A 215 -23.23 14.73 -4.62
C TYR A 215 -22.99 13.49 -3.80
N ASN A 216 -21.81 13.38 -3.21
CA ASN A 216 -21.45 12.26 -2.35
C ASN A 216 -20.63 12.76 -1.16
N PHE A 217 -21.05 12.37 0.02
CA PHE A 217 -20.32 12.59 1.26
C PHE A 217 -19.79 11.26 1.78
N LEU A 218 -18.57 11.23 2.28
CA LEU A 218 -17.89 10.04 2.73
C LEU A 218 -17.20 10.28 4.07
N LEU A 219 -17.37 9.34 5.01
CA LEU A 219 -16.59 9.23 6.23
C LEU A 219 -15.93 7.85 6.28
N GLY A 220 -14.77 7.76 6.88
CA GLY A 220 -14.08 6.48 6.96
C GLY A 220 -13.05 6.40 8.07
N LEU A 221 -12.83 5.18 8.53
CA LEU A 221 -11.77 4.80 9.43
C LEU A 221 -10.82 3.86 8.68
N GLN A 222 -9.53 4.10 8.80
CA GLN A 222 -8.48 3.31 8.17
C GLN A 222 -7.52 2.77 9.21
N ARG A 223 -7.15 1.49 9.08
CA ARG A 223 -6.01 0.88 9.76
C ARG A 223 -4.92 0.61 8.73
N ALA A 224 -3.80 1.32 8.85
CA ALA A 224 -2.57 0.99 8.14
C ALA A 224 -1.77 0.00 8.99
N THR A 225 -1.28 -1.08 8.39
CA THR A 225 -0.51 -2.13 9.09
C THR A 225 0.38 -2.87 8.10
N ARG A 226 1.27 -3.71 8.60
CA ARG A 226 2.04 -4.65 7.79
C ARG A 226 1.76 -6.07 8.25
N PHE A 227 1.52 -6.96 7.29
CA PHE A 227 1.39 -8.38 7.54
C PHE A 227 2.46 -9.11 6.72
N ALA A 228 3.41 -9.74 7.40
CA ALA A 228 4.65 -10.24 6.79
C ALA A 228 5.35 -9.11 6.00
N ASP A 229 5.60 -9.28 4.71
CA ASP A 229 6.21 -8.29 3.81
C ASP A 229 5.19 -7.50 2.96
N TRP A 230 3.89 -7.56 3.32
CA TRP A 230 2.81 -6.81 2.69
C TRP A 230 2.43 -5.58 3.51
N ASP A 231 2.61 -4.38 2.97
CA ASP A 231 2.02 -3.16 3.52
C ASP A 231 0.52 -3.19 3.24
N SER A 232 -0.29 -3.14 4.28
CA SER A 232 -1.74 -3.32 4.17
C SER A 232 -2.51 -2.13 4.73
N ASN A 233 -3.61 -1.79 4.06
CA ASN A 233 -4.55 -0.78 4.50
C ASN A 233 -5.96 -1.37 4.50
N ILE A 234 -6.64 -1.28 5.62
CA ILE A 234 -8.02 -1.72 5.79
C ILE A 234 -8.85 -0.47 6.05
N HIS A 235 -9.82 -0.19 5.17
CA HIS A 235 -10.70 0.97 5.28
C HIS A 235 -12.14 0.50 5.48
N LEU A 236 -12.79 1.02 6.49
CA LEU A 236 -14.24 0.96 6.63
C LEU A 236 -14.79 2.35 6.36
N LYS A 237 -15.73 2.47 5.41
CA LYS A 237 -16.25 3.75 4.94
C LYS A 237 -17.78 3.72 4.91
N LEU A 238 -18.39 4.83 5.28
CA LEU A 238 -19.79 5.12 5.08
C LEU A 238 -19.90 6.27 4.08
N SER A 239 -20.76 6.14 3.08
CA SER A 239 -21.04 7.23 2.14
C SER A 239 -22.54 7.41 1.94
N LYS A 240 -22.97 8.66 1.84
CA LYS A 240 -24.32 9.05 1.43
C LYS A 240 -24.22 9.86 0.16
N SER A 241 -25.11 9.60 -0.80
CA SER A 241 -25.15 10.27 -2.07
C SER A 241 -26.57 10.77 -2.41
N THR A 242 -26.61 11.87 -3.16
CA THR A 242 -27.81 12.37 -3.83
C THR A 242 -27.63 12.27 -5.34
N TYR A 243 -28.72 12.18 -6.07
CA TYR A 243 -28.78 12.17 -7.53
C TYR A 243 -30.02 12.94 -7.97
N ALA A 244 -29.91 13.80 -8.96
CA ALA A 244 -30.99 14.66 -9.44
C ALA A 244 -31.64 15.52 -8.34
N GLY A 245 -30.88 15.90 -7.30
CA GLY A 245 -31.40 16.64 -6.15
C GLY A 245 -32.03 15.81 -5.04
N ASP A 246 -32.35 14.54 -5.29
CA ASP A 246 -32.97 13.63 -4.34
C ASP A 246 -31.96 12.78 -3.59
N ASP A 247 -32.34 12.29 -2.39
CA ASP A 247 -31.59 11.24 -1.70
C ASP A 247 -31.49 9.99 -2.61
N PHE A 248 -30.31 9.41 -2.71
CA PHE A 248 -30.05 8.32 -3.64
C PHE A 248 -29.67 7.03 -2.90
N GLN A 249 -28.46 7.00 -2.35
CA GLN A 249 -27.92 5.77 -1.75
C GLN A 249 -27.06 6.04 -0.52
N THR A 250 -27.18 5.17 0.47
CA THR A 250 -26.22 5.01 1.55
C THR A 250 -25.44 3.71 1.36
N MET A 251 -24.10 3.80 1.37
CA MET A 251 -23.22 2.63 1.18
C MET A 251 -22.29 2.45 2.36
N THR A 252 -22.20 1.21 2.84
CA THR A 252 -21.12 0.76 3.73
C THR A 252 -20.09 0.03 2.89
N LYS A 253 -18.82 0.46 2.98
CA LYS A 253 -17.74 -0.02 2.12
C LYS A 253 -16.58 -0.55 2.93
N LEU A 254 -16.16 -1.79 2.68
CA LEU A 254 -14.88 -2.35 3.12
C LEU A 254 -13.90 -2.30 1.94
N ASP A 255 -12.72 -1.71 2.15
CA ASP A 255 -11.68 -1.61 1.12
C ASP A 255 -10.34 -2.08 1.74
N VAL A 256 -9.85 -3.21 1.31
CA VAL A 256 -8.59 -3.82 1.78
C VAL A 256 -7.58 -3.76 0.64
N ILE A 257 -6.46 -3.12 0.90
CA ILE A 257 -5.35 -2.99 -0.06
C ILE A 257 -4.12 -3.60 0.58
N ALA A 258 -3.46 -4.54 -0.09
CA ALA A 258 -2.16 -5.08 0.28
C ALA A 258 -1.17 -4.78 -0.84
N ARG A 259 0.01 -4.30 -0.48
CA ARG A 259 1.09 -3.94 -1.40
C ARG A 259 2.37 -4.64 -1.01
N LYS A 260 3.04 -5.27 -1.98
CA LYS A 260 4.36 -5.87 -1.83
C LYS A 260 5.33 -5.30 -2.86
N SER A 261 6.52 -4.89 -2.42
CA SER A 261 7.63 -4.54 -3.31
C SER A 261 8.38 -5.81 -3.70
N ILE A 262 8.49 -6.10 -5.00
CA ILE A 262 9.27 -7.21 -5.54
C ILE A 262 10.70 -6.76 -5.73
N THR A 263 10.87 -5.59 -6.31
CA THR A 263 12.15 -4.90 -6.48
C THR A 263 12.01 -3.43 -6.05
N ARG A 264 13.09 -2.64 -6.16
CA ARG A 264 13.02 -1.19 -5.92
C ARG A 264 12.05 -0.46 -6.87
N ARG A 265 11.78 -1.05 -8.04
CA ARG A 265 10.94 -0.45 -9.10
C ARG A 265 9.61 -1.15 -9.28
N GLU A 266 9.44 -2.36 -8.80
CA GLU A 266 8.29 -3.20 -9.10
C GLU A 266 7.48 -3.49 -7.85
N ARG A 267 6.17 -3.39 -7.98
CA ARG A 267 5.22 -3.65 -6.90
C ARG A 267 4.03 -4.41 -7.41
N ILE A 268 3.53 -5.32 -6.56
CA ILE A 268 2.22 -5.95 -6.72
C ILE A 268 1.26 -5.35 -5.69
N TYR A 269 0.03 -5.15 -6.13
CA TYR A 269 -1.09 -4.76 -5.28
C TYR A 269 -2.19 -5.79 -5.41
N LEU A 270 -2.72 -6.20 -4.26
CA LEU A 270 -3.97 -6.94 -4.15
C LEU A 270 -4.98 -6.01 -3.52
N ARG A 271 -6.19 -5.96 -4.07
CA ARG A 271 -7.25 -5.14 -3.52
C ARG A 271 -8.56 -5.91 -3.52
N TYR A 272 -9.23 -5.89 -2.39
CA TYR A 272 -10.60 -6.35 -2.24
C TYR A 272 -11.48 -5.17 -1.82
N ARG A 273 -12.66 -5.06 -2.43
CA ARG A 273 -13.68 -4.08 -2.06
C ARG A 273 -15.03 -4.78 -1.97
N GLY A 274 -15.69 -4.61 -0.83
CA GLY A 274 -17.05 -5.04 -0.61
C GLY A 274 -17.92 -3.83 -0.27
N ASP A 275 -19.03 -3.66 -0.99
CA ASP A 275 -20.00 -2.59 -0.78
C ASP A 275 -21.35 -3.22 -0.42
N VAL A 276 -21.98 -2.75 0.67
CA VAL A 276 -23.39 -2.97 0.96
C VAL A 276 -24.11 -1.66 0.64
N ILE A 277 -25.14 -1.73 -0.18
CA ILE A 277 -25.82 -0.58 -0.78
C ILE A 277 -27.28 -0.62 -0.38
N ARG A 278 -27.75 0.49 0.15
CA ARG A 278 -29.16 0.72 0.49
C ARG A 278 -29.66 1.92 -0.29
N SER A 279 -30.87 1.83 -0.77
CA SER A 279 -31.58 2.96 -1.34
C SER A 279 -32.05 3.89 -0.22
N ASP A 280 -31.98 5.19 -0.44
CA ASP A 280 -32.57 6.21 0.42
C ASP A 280 -33.86 6.80 -0.19
N ASN A 281 -34.29 6.27 -1.37
CA ASN A 281 -35.48 6.68 -2.09
C ASN A 281 -36.08 5.49 -2.82
N ALA A 282 -37.36 5.20 -2.60
CA ALA A 282 -38.06 4.03 -3.12
C ALA A 282 -37.99 3.86 -4.65
N ILE A 283 -37.78 4.94 -5.39
CA ILE A 283 -37.58 4.90 -6.86
C ILE A 283 -36.34 4.07 -7.25
N TYR A 284 -35.34 4.01 -6.35
CA TYR A 284 -34.06 3.35 -6.58
C TYR A 284 -33.90 2.03 -5.79
N ASP A 285 -34.94 1.48 -5.18
CA ASP A 285 -34.87 0.26 -4.37
C ASP A 285 -34.32 -0.95 -5.17
N TYR A 286 -34.52 -0.98 -6.46
CA TYR A 286 -33.97 -1.99 -7.34
C TYR A 286 -32.43 -1.95 -7.42
N LEU A 287 -31.77 -0.90 -6.95
CA LEU A 287 -30.32 -0.78 -6.86
C LEU A 287 -29.76 -1.19 -5.51
N GLU A 288 -30.61 -1.60 -4.55
CA GLU A 288 -30.13 -2.17 -3.29
C GLU A 288 -29.43 -3.50 -3.50
N GLY A 289 -28.54 -3.84 -2.56
CA GLY A 289 -27.83 -5.10 -2.56
C GLY A 289 -26.37 -4.96 -2.19
N TRP A 290 -25.54 -5.80 -2.79
CA TRP A 290 -24.10 -5.79 -2.52
C TRP A 290 -23.29 -5.85 -3.82
N ARG A 291 -22.01 -5.47 -3.69
CA ARG A 291 -21.03 -5.57 -4.76
C ARG A 291 -19.67 -5.95 -4.16
N GLN A 292 -19.00 -6.91 -4.77
CA GLN A 292 -17.67 -7.35 -4.40
C GLN A 292 -16.72 -7.21 -5.59
N ARG A 293 -15.50 -6.75 -5.35
CA ARG A 293 -14.46 -6.58 -6.37
C ARG A 293 -13.14 -7.07 -5.85
N ALA A 294 -12.47 -7.89 -6.63
CA ALA A 294 -11.12 -8.36 -6.38
C ALA A 294 -10.20 -7.91 -7.51
N ARG A 295 -9.05 -7.30 -7.17
CA ARG A 295 -8.09 -6.79 -8.16
C ARG A 295 -6.70 -7.27 -7.85
N ILE A 296 -5.99 -7.68 -8.88
CA ILE A 296 -4.54 -7.84 -8.88
C ILE A 296 -3.94 -6.79 -9.82
N GLU A 297 -2.90 -6.11 -9.36
CA GLU A 297 -2.29 -5.00 -10.09
C GLU A 297 -0.77 -5.07 -9.98
N TYR A 298 -0.08 -4.92 -11.11
CA TYR A 298 1.37 -4.79 -11.21
C TYR A 298 1.73 -3.36 -11.60
N ARG A 299 2.71 -2.78 -10.90
CA ARG A 299 3.29 -1.46 -11.21
C ARG A 299 4.79 -1.54 -11.36
N ASN A 300 5.29 -0.86 -12.39
CA ASN A 300 6.72 -0.63 -12.58
C ASN A 300 6.99 0.88 -12.61
N TYR A 301 8.03 1.29 -11.86
CA TYR A 301 8.45 2.69 -11.72
C TYR A 301 9.85 2.85 -12.30
N ALA A 302 9.98 3.41 -13.50
CA ALA A 302 11.26 3.83 -14.07
C ALA A 302 11.52 5.32 -13.78
N ALA A 303 12.66 5.84 -14.21
CA ALA A 303 13.00 7.25 -14.00
C ALA A 303 12.09 8.21 -14.80
N ASP A 304 11.72 7.80 -15.99
CA ASP A 304 11.00 8.57 -17.00
C ASP A 304 9.59 8.04 -17.30
N ASN A 305 9.20 6.92 -16.67
CA ASN A 305 7.87 6.36 -16.89
C ASN A 305 7.33 5.52 -15.73
N ILE A 306 6.00 5.42 -15.69
CA ILE A 306 5.28 4.54 -14.77
C ILE A 306 4.35 3.67 -15.62
N LYS A 307 4.44 2.35 -15.41
CA LYS A 307 3.55 1.36 -16.04
C LYS A 307 2.69 0.71 -14.99
N ASN A 308 1.40 0.58 -15.28
CA ASN A 308 0.44 -0.09 -14.42
C ASN A 308 -0.47 -0.97 -15.27
N VAL A 309 -0.60 -2.23 -14.89
CA VAL A 309 -1.56 -3.15 -15.51
C VAL A 309 -2.32 -3.83 -14.39
N TYR A 310 -3.64 -3.94 -14.52
CA TYR A 310 -4.43 -4.71 -13.59
C TYR A 310 -5.55 -5.50 -14.25
N TYR A 311 -5.96 -6.55 -13.54
CA TYR A 311 -7.20 -7.27 -13.74
C TYR A 311 -8.09 -7.10 -12.52
N GLU A 312 -9.37 -6.81 -12.73
CA GLU A 312 -10.39 -6.71 -11.70
C GLU A 312 -11.58 -7.60 -12.05
N PHE A 313 -11.98 -8.41 -11.10
CA PHE A 313 -13.19 -9.20 -11.12
C PHE A 313 -14.23 -8.55 -10.21
N GLU A 314 -15.48 -8.44 -10.68
CA GLU A 314 -16.58 -7.83 -9.95
C GLU A 314 -17.80 -8.74 -9.98
N LEU A 315 -18.41 -8.96 -8.81
CA LEU A 315 -19.70 -9.57 -8.61
C LEU A 315 -20.66 -8.54 -8.03
N ASN A 316 -21.87 -8.53 -8.56
CA ASN A 316 -22.98 -7.74 -8.04
C ASN A 316 -24.16 -8.65 -7.74
N ASP A 317 -24.95 -8.25 -6.75
CA ASP A 317 -26.27 -8.81 -6.45
C ASP A 317 -27.15 -7.62 -6.04
N ARG A 318 -28.03 -7.22 -6.94
CA ARG A 318 -28.92 -6.06 -6.84
C ARG A 318 -30.34 -6.49 -7.01
N GLY A 319 -31.26 -5.61 -6.71
CA GLY A 319 -32.66 -5.81 -7.08
C GLY A 319 -32.88 -5.80 -8.59
N THR A 320 -34.04 -6.26 -9.00
CA THR A 320 -34.52 -6.24 -10.37
C THR A 320 -35.54 -5.14 -10.53
N LEU A 321 -35.37 -4.28 -11.52
CA LEU A 321 -36.40 -3.32 -11.90
C LEU A 321 -37.45 -4.01 -12.76
N VAL A 322 -38.65 -4.21 -12.26
CA VAL A 322 -39.79 -4.77 -13.00
C VAL A 322 -40.67 -3.62 -13.47
N THR A 323 -40.86 -3.52 -14.77
CA THR A 323 -41.79 -2.58 -15.39
C THR A 323 -43.02 -3.34 -15.99
N ALA A 324 -43.99 -2.62 -16.49
CA ALA A 324 -45.16 -3.22 -17.10
C ALA A 324 -44.84 -4.02 -18.40
N ILE A 325 -43.70 -3.78 -19.00
CA ILE A 325 -43.30 -4.32 -20.29
C ILE A 325 -42.12 -5.29 -20.15
N ASP A 326 -41.20 -5.06 -19.18
CA ASP A 326 -39.94 -5.77 -19.11
C ASP A 326 -39.36 -5.78 -17.71
N SER A 327 -38.36 -6.63 -17.50
CA SER A 327 -37.54 -6.67 -16.26
C SER A 327 -36.08 -6.48 -16.56
N TYR A 328 -35.41 -5.67 -15.70
CA TYR A 328 -34.01 -5.28 -15.87
C TYR A 328 -33.21 -5.74 -14.66
N ASP A 329 -32.26 -6.62 -14.89
CA ASP A 329 -31.29 -6.99 -13.88
C ASP A 329 -30.13 -5.98 -13.81
N TYR A 330 -29.71 -5.65 -12.58
CA TYR A 330 -28.60 -4.76 -12.29
C TYR A 330 -27.43 -5.48 -11.59
N SER A 331 -27.35 -6.81 -11.73
CA SER A 331 -26.39 -7.70 -11.05
C SER A 331 -25.35 -8.30 -12.00
N PRO A 332 -24.56 -7.49 -12.74
CA PRO A 332 -23.60 -8.06 -13.66
C PRO A 332 -22.42 -8.70 -12.94
N THR A 333 -21.93 -9.80 -13.51
CA THR A 333 -20.55 -10.26 -13.35
C THR A 333 -19.67 -9.49 -14.33
N ARG A 334 -18.55 -8.93 -13.86
CA ARG A 334 -17.67 -8.09 -14.68
C ARG A 334 -16.22 -8.52 -14.61
N HIS A 335 -15.56 -8.48 -15.77
CA HIS A 335 -14.13 -8.66 -15.93
C HIS A 335 -13.53 -7.39 -16.53
N THR A 336 -12.53 -6.79 -15.87
CA THR A 336 -11.88 -5.59 -16.38
C THR A 336 -10.38 -5.82 -16.48
N VAL A 337 -9.81 -5.56 -17.64
CA VAL A 337 -8.35 -5.44 -17.84
C VAL A 337 -8.04 -3.99 -18.16
N ARG A 338 -7.02 -3.42 -17.53
CA ARG A 338 -6.62 -2.03 -17.77
C ARG A 338 -5.12 -1.88 -17.75
N GLY A 339 -4.60 -1.15 -18.73
CA GLY A 339 -3.22 -0.71 -18.84
C GLY A 339 -3.10 0.81 -18.77
N VAL A 340 -2.18 1.31 -17.94
CA VAL A 340 -1.88 2.73 -17.81
C VAL A 340 -0.39 2.94 -18.02
N TYR A 341 -0.04 3.87 -18.90
CA TYR A 341 1.33 4.28 -19.16
C TYR A 341 1.46 5.79 -18.94
N THR A 342 2.32 6.18 -18.00
CA THR A 342 2.64 7.59 -17.77
C THR A 342 4.07 7.84 -18.20
N HIS A 343 4.27 8.75 -19.13
CA HIS A 343 5.58 9.27 -19.54
C HIS A 343 5.88 10.58 -18.80
N ILE A 344 7.04 10.63 -18.17
CA ILE A 344 7.53 11.79 -17.42
C ILE A 344 8.52 12.51 -18.33
N ILE A 345 8.11 13.60 -18.94
CA ILE A 345 8.96 14.39 -19.83
C ILE A 345 10.01 15.11 -18.98
N ASP A 346 9.56 15.79 -17.94
CA ASP A 346 10.38 16.53 -16.98
C ASP A 346 9.68 16.62 -15.61
N GLU A 347 10.15 17.49 -14.72
CA GLU A 347 9.55 17.69 -13.39
C GLU A 347 8.15 18.32 -13.44
N HIS A 348 7.80 18.97 -14.55
CA HIS A 348 6.52 19.66 -14.74
C HIS A 348 5.54 18.88 -15.60
N TRP A 349 5.98 18.27 -16.71
CA TRP A 349 5.09 17.67 -17.69
C TRP A 349 5.05 16.13 -17.61
N TRP A 350 3.84 15.62 -17.37
CA TRP A 350 3.56 14.19 -17.38
C TRP A 350 2.42 13.89 -18.35
N LEU A 351 2.64 12.95 -19.25
CA LEU A 351 1.62 12.49 -20.20
C LEU A 351 1.17 11.09 -19.82
N THR A 352 -0.13 10.84 -19.77
CA THR A 352 -0.69 9.53 -19.42
C THR A 352 -1.66 9.05 -20.48
N GLY A 353 -1.42 7.85 -20.97
CA GLY A 353 -2.34 7.05 -21.76
C GLY A 353 -2.91 5.91 -20.91
N ASP A 354 -4.19 5.64 -21.04
CA ASP A 354 -4.95 4.70 -20.23
C ASP A 354 -5.98 3.98 -21.11
N LEU A 355 -5.87 2.66 -21.22
CA LEU A 355 -6.76 1.82 -21.98
C LEU A 355 -7.36 0.76 -21.07
N ALA A 356 -8.69 0.66 -21.06
CA ALA A 356 -9.42 -0.35 -20.33
C ALA A 356 -10.40 -1.10 -21.26
N TYR A 357 -10.48 -2.40 -21.07
CA TYR A 357 -11.53 -3.25 -21.61
C TYR A 357 -12.32 -3.85 -20.46
N ARG A 358 -13.65 -3.81 -20.56
CA ARG A 358 -14.57 -4.38 -19.58
C ARG A 358 -15.63 -5.22 -20.27
N PHE A 359 -15.66 -6.49 -19.92
CA PHE A 359 -16.71 -7.42 -20.24
C PHE A 359 -17.71 -7.49 -19.09
N SER A 360 -19.01 -7.43 -19.37
CA SER A 360 -20.08 -7.52 -18.37
C SER A 360 -21.15 -8.48 -18.85
N GLU A 361 -21.47 -9.45 -18.02
CA GLU A 361 -22.55 -10.42 -18.23
C GLU A 361 -23.61 -10.21 -17.15
N PHE A 362 -24.85 -9.99 -17.57
CA PHE A 362 -25.97 -9.78 -16.68
C PHE A 362 -26.76 -11.09 -16.54
N GLU A 363 -27.39 -11.29 -15.40
CA GLU A 363 -28.23 -12.47 -15.20
C GLU A 363 -29.39 -12.45 -16.21
N ALA A 364 -29.59 -13.57 -16.88
CA ALA A 364 -30.61 -13.69 -17.93
C ALA A 364 -32.01 -13.49 -17.31
N SER A 365 -32.75 -12.53 -17.85
CA SER A 365 -34.19 -12.41 -17.56
C SER A 365 -34.97 -13.22 -18.61
N PRO A 366 -36.25 -13.53 -18.39
CA PRO A 366 -37.03 -14.28 -19.33
C PRO A 366 -37.08 -13.69 -20.75
N THR A 367 -36.79 -12.39 -20.87
CA THR A 367 -36.94 -11.63 -22.13
C THR A 367 -35.64 -11.00 -22.61
N ILE A 368 -34.62 -10.86 -21.75
CA ILE A 368 -33.39 -10.11 -22.04
C ILE A 368 -32.17 -10.91 -21.59
N ASP A 369 -31.31 -11.23 -22.55
CA ASP A 369 -29.96 -11.74 -22.33
C ASP A 369 -28.96 -10.65 -22.70
N ARG A 370 -28.35 -10.02 -21.68
CA ARG A 370 -27.50 -8.85 -21.86
C ARG A 370 -26.04 -9.14 -21.59
N VAL A 371 -25.24 -8.87 -22.59
CA VAL A 371 -23.78 -8.86 -22.52
C VAL A 371 -23.29 -7.53 -23.08
N ASP A 372 -22.39 -6.87 -22.32
CA ASP A 372 -21.77 -5.61 -22.75
C ASP A 372 -20.26 -5.77 -22.86
N ASP A 373 -19.71 -5.26 -23.97
CA ASP A 373 -18.28 -5.09 -24.24
C ASP A 373 -17.94 -3.60 -24.27
N GLN A 374 -17.14 -3.14 -23.32
CA GLN A 374 -16.81 -1.72 -23.22
C GLN A 374 -15.31 -1.47 -23.35
N TRP A 375 -14.96 -0.61 -24.28
CA TRP A 375 -13.63 0.00 -24.39
C TRP A 375 -13.62 1.41 -23.85
N LYS A 376 -12.55 1.75 -23.12
CA LYS A 376 -12.35 3.09 -22.60
C LYS A 376 -10.91 3.53 -22.82
N LEU A 377 -10.72 4.56 -23.63
CA LEU A 377 -9.44 5.22 -23.84
C LEU A 377 -9.42 6.55 -23.09
N SER A 378 -8.35 6.84 -22.36
CA SER A 378 -8.15 8.17 -21.78
C SER A 378 -6.74 8.68 -22.08
N LEU A 379 -6.64 9.93 -22.43
CA LEU A 379 -5.37 10.64 -22.61
C LEU A 379 -5.37 11.84 -21.66
N SER A 380 -4.29 12.04 -20.92
CA SER A 380 -4.17 13.22 -20.06
C SER A 380 -2.77 13.81 -20.08
N ALA A 381 -2.72 15.14 -19.93
CA ALA A 381 -1.52 15.91 -19.73
C ALA A 381 -1.61 16.63 -18.38
N ASP A 382 -0.65 16.38 -17.51
CA ASP A 382 -0.50 17.07 -16.24
C ASP A 382 0.62 18.11 -16.36
N TYR A 383 0.35 19.35 -15.98
CA TYR A 383 1.37 20.34 -15.69
C TYR A 383 1.48 20.53 -14.17
N ARG A 384 2.61 20.17 -13.60
CA ARG A 384 2.89 20.23 -12.16
C ARG A 384 3.62 21.52 -11.83
N PHE A 385 2.95 22.43 -11.12
CA PHE A 385 3.58 23.66 -10.63
C PHE A 385 4.63 23.35 -9.55
N ASP A 386 4.31 22.38 -8.70
CA ASP A 386 5.18 21.85 -7.66
C ASP A 386 4.71 20.42 -7.27
N ARG A 387 5.25 19.88 -6.15
CA ARG A 387 4.87 18.54 -5.65
C ARG A 387 3.44 18.46 -5.12
N THR A 388 2.77 19.58 -4.92
CA THR A 388 1.45 19.66 -4.29
C THR A 388 0.36 20.14 -5.23
N MET A 389 0.69 20.90 -6.28
CA MET A 389 -0.27 21.54 -7.16
C MET A 389 -0.05 21.17 -8.62
N LYS A 390 -1.12 20.80 -9.31
CA LYS A 390 -1.09 20.47 -10.73
C LYS A 390 -2.35 20.92 -11.45
N LEU A 391 -2.19 21.24 -12.73
CA LEU A 391 -3.25 21.40 -13.72
C LEU A 391 -3.30 20.11 -14.57
N THR A 392 -4.49 19.61 -14.85
CA THR A 392 -4.71 18.42 -15.68
C THR A 392 -5.66 18.74 -16.81
N ALA A 393 -5.29 18.44 -18.04
CA ALA A 393 -6.21 18.35 -19.17
C ALA A 393 -6.40 16.85 -19.50
N LYS A 394 -7.65 16.40 -19.66
CA LYS A 394 -7.98 15.00 -19.91
C LYS A 394 -9.06 14.89 -20.99
N TYR A 395 -8.83 14.00 -21.94
CA TYR A 395 -9.85 13.49 -22.87
C TYR A 395 -10.11 12.03 -22.56
N GLN A 396 -11.37 11.61 -22.63
CA GLN A 396 -11.78 10.22 -22.46
C GLN A 396 -12.82 9.87 -23.50
N TYR A 397 -12.59 8.77 -24.21
CA TYR A 397 -13.55 8.14 -25.10
C TYR A 397 -13.99 6.80 -24.52
N THR A 398 -15.28 6.53 -24.58
CA THR A 398 -15.89 5.26 -24.16
C THR A 398 -16.73 4.76 -25.32
N ASP A 399 -16.57 3.50 -25.67
CA ASP A 399 -17.35 2.77 -26.64
C ASP A 399 -17.93 1.55 -25.93
N ASN A 400 -19.25 1.41 -25.94
CA ASN A 400 -19.97 0.32 -25.31
C ASN A 400 -20.86 -0.39 -26.35
N ASP A 401 -20.44 -1.59 -26.69
CA ASP A 401 -21.27 -2.51 -27.49
C ASP A 401 -22.12 -3.38 -26.54
N SER A 402 -23.30 -3.76 -26.96
CA SER A 402 -24.23 -4.55 -26.15
C SER A 402 -25.12 -5.44 -27.04
N THR A 403 -25.50 -6.60 -26.50
CA THR A 403 -26.53 -7.44 -27.11
C THR A 403 -27.92 -6.80 -27.07
N VAL A 404 -28.07 -5.66 -26.39
CA VAL A 404 -29.34 -4.92 -26.25
C VAL A 404 -29.12 -3.48 -26.73
N ASP A 405 -29.76 -3.12 -27.85
CA ASP A 405 -29.51 -1.89 -28.64
C ASP A 405 -29.46 -0.61 -27.78
N ARG A 406 -30.37 -0.44 -26.82
CA ARG A 406 -30.43 0.77 -25.96
C ARG A 406 -29.19 0.99 -25.08
N TYR A 407 -28.31 -0.01 -24.94
CA TYR A 407 -27.05 0.09 -24.20
C TYR A 407 -25.84 0.23 -25.12
N ILE A 408 -26.05 0.28 -26.44
CA ILE A 408 -25.01 0.59 -27.42
C ILE A 408 -24.83 2.11 -27.43
N TYR A 409 -23.66 2.58 -27.05
CA TYR A 409 -23.37 4.00 -27.07
C TYR A 409 -21.86 4.26 -27.17
N ASP A 410 -21.53 5.43 -27.69
CA ASP A 410 -20.24 6.03 -27.56
C ASP A 410 -20.34 7.35 -26.77
N LYS A 411 -19.23 7.79 -26.22
CA LYS A 411 -19.21 8.94 -25.34
C LYS A 411 -17.81 9.54 -25.23
N SER A 412 -17.70 10.83 -25.43
CA SER A 412 -16.48 11.60 -25.25
C SER A 412 -16.62 12.61 -24.12
N VAL A 413 -15.64 12.62 -23.24
CA VAL A 413 -15.57 13.58 -22.13
C VAL A 413 -14.26 14.32 -22.17
N PHE A 414 -14.32 15.63 -22.23
CA PHE A 414 -13.16 16.49 -22.05
C PHE A 414 -13.22 17.18 -20.68
N LYS A 415 -12.10 17.18 -19.95
CA LYS A 415 -11.98 17.87 -18.65
C LYS A 415 -10.70 18.67 -18.57
N ILE A 416 -10.78 19.83 -17.92
CA ILE A 416 -9.62 20.58 -17.43
C ILE A 416 -9.83 20.91 -15.97
N GLY A 417 -8.80 20.78 -15.15
CA GLY A 417 -8.95 21.04 -13.73
C GLY A 417 -7.64 21.18 -12.98
N MET A 418 -7.76 21.74 -11.80
CA MET A 418 -6.64 21.99 -10.90
C MET A 418 -6.82 21.16 -9.62
N SER A 419 -5.73 20.61 -9.12
CA SER A 419 -5.72 19.94 -7.84
C SER A 419 -4.57 20.40 -6.95
N LYS A 420 -4.82 20.47 -5.63
CA LYS A 420 -3.84 20.87 -4.63
C LYS A 420 -3.89 19.95 -3.41
N LEU A 421 -2.72 19.49 -3.01
CA LEU A 421 -2.48 18.72 -1.80
C LEU A 421 -1.92 19.65 -0.71
N PHE A 422 -2.49 19.57 0.50
CA PHE A 422 -2.12 20.40 1.66
C PHE A 422 -1.43 19.57 2.74
#